data_534f93bad51791641430a6defe6d69a6
#
_entry.id   534f93bad51791641430a6defe6d69a6
#
_cell.length_a   1.000
_cell.length_b   1.000
_cell.length_c   1.000
_cell.angle_alpha   90.00
_cell.angle_beta   90.00
_cell.angle_gamma   90.00
#
_symmetry.space_group_name_H-M   'P 1'
#
loop_
_entity.id
_entity.type
_entity.pdbx_description
1 polymer ?
#
loop_
_entity_poly.entity_id
_entity_poly.type
_entity_poly.pdbx_seq_one_letter_code
_entity_poly.pdbx_strand_id
1 'polypeptide(L)'
;MRMPSVIDSRIGRFCVAVAFATLAGLTLPRAQAAEGLSISNPDGAAVRALVIGIDDYQHVRKLKGAVADANDIVSGLRTMGVNDVVELTDAQADRAGILREISALVERTRNNDLIFLSIAGHGTQEPERVKGSEPDGMENVFLLPRFNTTAAGSVERILGGEFNHFIRQLELRGAKVIFVADTCHGGGMVRDIDPRAAEMSFRQVPRYTLLVDELKPVSDGDDPKSELDFDHTAFLAAVDRYTKSPEVRIPGIDGLRGALSYAVARAVEGSADINHDGKVTLKELFSNVRQVVYQLSDQRQNVVTISSPAQTPETDVAFELTRGVVLIQGPAAREASGPAGAAAPGEGRPAAPPAVTAKAPTTAASISAAPPVPRLGAPIRLAALDGKMNYFENVKPQDVTVQAVQRTDSPDLIWDPVSHDVIAWGDVVAYGVEITGLPTVVDRTAAIRELKRMATRSPQVMRMWPDDRQQRSGQTVEVDLSDVESRAVLLFNVAGDGTVQLLYPVGSDASVARSASLRLSLKVGEPFGAEQIVAVTSKQRMMDLETALMQLNRRRASGQVIKSLERNLPADARIASIGFFSVP
;
A
#
# COMPACT_ATOMS: atom_id res chain seq x y z
N MET A 1 54.83 42.25 74.99
CA MET A 1 55.64 41.82 76.19
C MET A 1 55.21 40.38 76.46
N ARG A 2 56.16 39.47 76.30
CA ARG A 2 56.21 38.11 76.86
C ARG A 2 55.09 37.10 76.61
N MET A 3 55.35 36.13 75.71
CA MET A 3 55.13 34.69 75.97
C MET A 3 55.66 34.23 77.32
N PRO A 4 55.32 33.06 77.93
CA PRO A 4 55.50 31.73 77.30
C PRO A 4 54.39 30.70 77.70
N SER A 5 54.25 29.64 76.97
CA SER A 5 54.77 28.25 77.00
C SER A 5 53.95 27.27 77.84
N VAL A 6 53.61 26.20 77.36
CA VAL A 6 54.13 24.82 77.38
C VAL A 6 53.14 23.77 78.01
N ILE A 7 52.83 22.68 77.20
CA ILE A 7 52.72 21.25 77.54
C ILE A 7 51.58 20.81 78.49
N ASP A 8 50.79 19.77 78.34
CA ASP A 8 50.99 18.39 77.95
C ASP A 8 49.70 17.56 77.87
N SER A 9 49.71 16.63 76.97
CA SER A 9 49.05 15.34 76.87
C SER A 9 47.96 14.88 77.84
N ARG A 10 46.87 14.31 77.33
CA ARG A 10 46.47 12.87 77.42
C ARG A 10 45.08 12.61 76.86
N ILE A 11 45.04 11.79 75.83
CA ILE A 11 44.20 10.63 75.56
C ILE A 11 42.79 10.63 76.13
N GLY A 12 41.83 10.76 75.26
CA GLY A 12 40.45 10.35 75.46
C GLY A 12 39.78 9.95 74.15
N ARG A 13 39.67 8.66 73.96
CA ARG A 13 38.93 8.08 72.79
C ARG A 13 37.47 8.41 72.91
N PHE A 14 36.93 9.19 72.00
CA PHE A 14 35.49 9.27 71.77
C PHE A 14 35.21 8.81 70.35
N CYS A 15 34.46 7.71 70.21
CA CYS A 15 33.89 7.24 68.96
C CYS A 15 32.80 8.25 68.50
N VAL A 16 33.08 8.95 67.40
CA VAL A 16 32.07 9.71 66.70
C VAL A 16 31.55 8.81 65.57
N ALA A 17 30.35 8.32 65.74
CA ALA A 17 29.62 7.61 64.66
C ALA A 17 29.23 8.66 63.61
N VAL A 18 29.87 8.61 62.46
CA VAL A 18 29.47 9.38 61.26
C VAL A 18 28.31 8.62 60.62
N ALA A 19 27.11 9.17 60.77
CA ALA A 19 25.96 8.71 59.99
C ALA A 19 26.15 9.15 58.54
N PHE A 20 26.48 8.19 57.64
CA PHE A 20 26.35 8.38 56.22
C PHE A 20 24.85 8.46 55.86
N ALA A 21 24.35 9.65 55.64
CA ALA A 21 23.10 9.84 54.94
C ALA A 21 23.30 9.45 53.48
N THR A 22 22.85 8.27 53.09
CA THR A 22 22.73 7.86 51.68
C THR A 22 21.68 8.76 51.01
N LEU A 23 22.16 9.77 50.30
CA LEU A 23 21.35 10.49 49.33
C LEU A 23 20.95 9.47 48.24
N ALA A 24 19.74 8.96 48.29
CA ALA A 24 19.15 8.23 47.18
C ALA A 24 19.03 9.21 46.01
N GLY A 25 20.00 9.15 45.11
CA GLY A 25 19.96 9.92 43.89
C GLY A 25 18.75 9.45 43.06
N LEU A 26 17.76 10.31 42.94
CA LEU A 26 16.74 10.21 41.89
C LEU A 26 17.50 10.27 40.54
N THR A 27 17.78 9.11 39.97
CA THR A 27 18.20 9.03 38.59
C THR A 27 17.00 9.35 37.73
N LEU A 28 16.88 10.61 37.35
CA LEU A 28 16.03 11.00 36.24
C LEU A 28 16.47 10.18 35.03
N PRO A 29 15.55 9.59 34.24
CA PRO A 29 15.90 8.87 33.03
C PRO A 29 16.65 9.85 32.13
N ARG A 30 17.91 9.55 31.88
CA ARG A 30 18.77 10.33 31.02
C ARG A 30 18.27 10.07 29.59
N ALA A 31 17.68 11.09 28.96
CA ALA A 31 17.37 11.04 27.56
C ALA A 31 18.65 10.72 26.80
N GLN A 32 18.70 9.59 26.11
CA GLN A 32 19.80 9.25 25.22
C GLN A 32 19.64 10.06 23.94
N ALA A 33 20.58 10.94 23.68
CA ALA A 33 20.69 11.63 22.42
C ALA A 33 21.30 10.66 21.39
N ALA A 34 20.54 10.30 20.36
CA ALA A 34 21.02 9.56 19.21
C ALA A 34 20.99 10.49 18.00
N GLU A 35 22.01 10.41 17.13
CA GLU A 35 21.90 11.04 15.81
C GLU A 35 20.85 10.29 15.01
N GLY A 36 19.79 10.99 14.59
CA GLY A 36 18.66 10.44 13.86
C GLY A 36 18.10 11.43 12.86
N LEU A 37 17.25 10.91 11.97
CA LEU A 37 16.40 11.75 11.14
C LEU A 37 15.23 12.27 11.99
N SER A 38 14.81 13.50 11.73
CA SER A 38 13.58 14.08 12.29
C SER A 38 12.77 14.75 11.19
N ILE A 39 11.45 14.65 11.31
CA ILE A 39 10.53 15.40 10.46
C ILE A 39 10.44 16.84 10.95
N SER A 40 10.53 17.78 10.03
CA SER A 40 10.27 19.20 10.27
C SER A 40 9.33 19.76 9.21
N ASN A 41 8.64 20.80 9.57
CA ASN A 41 7.82 21.57 8.67
C ASN A 41 8.70 22.60 7.95
N PRO A 42 8.60 22.75 6.60
CA PRO A 42 9.36 23.74 5.84
C PRO A 42 9.27 25.16 6.39
N ASP A 43 8.12 25.50 6.97
CA ASP A 43 7.88 26.83 7.54
C ASP A 43 8.36 26.98 9.00
N GLY A 44 8.99 25.95 9.57
CA GLY A 44 9.50 25.93 10.94
C GLY A 44 8.43 25.87 12.02
N ALA A 45 7.15 25.68 11.65
CA ALA A 45 6.03 25.50 12.58
C ALA A 45 5.90 24.04 13.06
N ALA A 46 4.96 23.79 13.97
CA ALA A 46 4.82 22.47 14.57
C ALA A 46 4.28 21.42 13.58
N VAL A 47 4.68 20.18 13.82
CA VAL A 47 4.05 19.00 13.21
C VAL A 47 3.17 18.33 14.27
N ARG A 48 1.90 18.10 13.92
CA ARG A 48 0.89 17.50 14.81
C ARG A 48 0.19 16.35 14.10
N ALA A 49 -0.30 15.38 14.86
CA ALA A 49 -1.05 14.27 14.31
C ALA A 49 -2.25 13.86 15.14
N LEU A 50 -3.32 13.47 14.46
CA LEU A 50 -4.41 12.66 15.00
C LEU A 50 -4.54 11.41 14.14
N VAL A 51 -4.35 10.25 14.77
CA VAL A 51 -4.32 8.96 14.09
C VAL A 51 -5.39 8.05 14.72
N ILE A 52 -6.28 7.52 13.89
CA ILE A 52 -7.43 6.74 14.30
C ILE A 52 -7.35 5.34 13.66
N GLY A 53 -7.47 4.28 14.47
CA GLY A 53 -7.50 2.90 14.00
C GLY A 53 -8.55 2.05 14.73
N ILE A 54 -9.43 1.39 13.98
CA ILE A 54 -10.56 0.63 14.56
C ILE A 54 -10.59 -0.80 14.00
N ASP A 55 -10.39 -1.77 14.89
CA ASP A 55 -10.54 -3.21 14.63
C ASP A 55 -11.75 -3.81 15.33
N ASP A 56 -12.05 -3.35 16.58
CA ASP A 56 -13.04 -3.97 17.48
C ASP A 56 -14.46 -3.44 17.29
N TYR A 57 -15.05 -3.76 16.15
CA TYR A 57 -16.45 -3.43 15.85
C TYR A 57 -17.42 -4.39 16.57
N GLN A 58 -18.48 -3.83 17.19
CA GLN A 58 -19.45 -4.62 17.97
C GLN A 58 -20.56 -5.25 17.12
N HIS A 59 -20.96 -4.61 16.02
CA HIS A 59 -22.14 -4.99 15.24
C HIS A 59 -21.84 -5.26 13.76
N VAL A 60 -20.63 -5.00 13.32
CA VAL A 60 -20.13 -5.36 11.99
C VAL A 60 -18.89 -6.24 12.14
N ARG A 61 -18.39 -6.79 11.04
CA ARG A 61 -17.22 -7.67 11.06
C ARG A 61 -16.00 -6.94 11.65
N LYS A 62 -15.29 -7.57 12.58
CA LYS A 62 -14.04 -7.06 13.12
C LYS A 62 -12.93 -7.07 12.07
N LEU A 63 -12.04 -6.10 12.14
CA LEU A 63 -10.81 -6.05 11.39
C LEU A 63 -9.64 -6.60 12.22
N LYS A 64 -8.42 -6.59 11.67
CA LYS A 64 -7.23 -7.13 12.33
C LYS A 64 -5.98 -6.29 12.08
N GLY A 65 -6.07 -5.25 11.28
CA GLY A 65 -4.94 -4.46 10.85
C GLY A 65 -5.06 -2.96 11.07
N ALA A 66 -6.26 -2.43 11.33
CA ALA A 66 -6.46 -0.98 11.40
C ALA A 66 -5.84 -0.35 12.67
N VAL A 67 -5.89 -1.04 13.80
CA VAL A 67 -5.17 -0.60 15.02
C VAL A 67 -3.66 -0.68 14.81
N ALA A 68 -3.18 -1.72 14.16
CA ALA A 68 -1.76 -1.86 13.86
C ALA A 68 -1.27 -0.79 12.87
N ASP A 69 -2.10 -0.36 11.93
CA ASP A 69 -1.81 0.76 11.02
C ASP A 69 -1.67 2.08 11.77
N ALA A 70 -2.58 2.35 12.70
CA ALA A 70 -2.47 3.53 13.55
C ALA A 70 -1.16 3.52 14.33
N ASN A 71 -0.82 2.38 14.97
CA ASN A 71 0.43 2.20 15.69
C ASN A 71 1.67 2.41 14.81
N ASP A 72 1.67 1.90 13.56
CA ASP A 72 2.80 2.06 12.63
C ASP A 72 3.01 3.54 12.26
N ILE A 73 1.95 4.30 11.95
CA ILE A 73 2.03 5.74 11.67
C ILE A 73 2.50 6.51 12.90
N VAL A 74 1.91 6.24 14.08
CA VAL A 74 2.29 6.88 15.34
C VAL A 74 3.75 6.62 15.69
N SER A 75 4.19 5.36 15.54
CA SER A 75 5.57 4.97 15.78
C SER A 75 6.54 5.67 14.82
N GLY A 76 6.21 5.72 13.53
CA GLY A 76 6.98 6.44 12.52
C GLY A 76 7.13 7.91 12.86
N LEU A 77 6.02 8.61 13.12
CA LEU A 77 6.01 10.03 13.48
C LEU A 77 6.81 10.31 14.75
N ARG A 78 6.62 9.50 15.81
CA ARG A 78 7.36 9.66 17.08
C ARG A 78 8.86 9.39 16.90
N THR A 79 9.23 8.36 16.15
CA THR A 79 10.64 8.06 15.83
C THR A 79 11.29 9.22 15.08
N MET A 80 10.53 9.92 14.27
CA MET A 80 10.95 11.11 13.53
C MET A 80 10.81 12.42 14.33
N GLY A 81 10.62 12.34 15.65
CA GLY A 81 10.65 13.48 16.57
C GLY A 81 9.35 14.27 16.68
N VAL A 82 8.24 13.80 16.12
CA VAL A 82 6.94 14.44 16.27
C VAL A 82 6.38 14.11 17.66
N ASN A 83 6.21 15.14 18.50
CA ASN A 83 5.78 14.96 19.89
C ASN A 83 4.25 15.14 20.10
N ASP A 84 3.60 15.96 19.27
CA ASP A 84 2.15 16.19 19.33
C ASP A 84 1.42 15.16 18.47
N VAL A 85 1.32 13.92 18.99
CA VAL A 85 0.66 12.80 18.32
C VAL A 85 -0.40 12.22 19.24
N VAL A 86 -1.66 12.36 18.84
CA VAL A 86 -2.82 11.75 19.49
C VAL A 86 -3.23 10.51 18.72
N GLU A 87 -3.41 9.41 19.43
CA GLU A 87 -3.83 8.13 18.89
C GLU A 87 -5.16 7.72 19.52
N LEU A 88 -6.13 7.39 18.69
CA LEU A 88 -7.42 6.83 19.11
C LEU A 88 -7.60 5.45 18.51
N THR A 89 -7.75 4.44 19.34
CA THR A 89 -7.98 3.07 18.89
C THR A 89 -9.23 2.47 19.50
N ASP A 90 -9.94 1.67 18.72
CA ASP A 90 -11.11 0.89 19.15
C ASP A 90 -12.10 1.71 19.99
N ALA A 91 -12.34 1.31 21.23
CA ALA A 91 -13.33 1.97 22.11
C ALA A 91 -13.07 3.46 22.35
N GLN A 92 -11.84 3.95 22.18
CA GLN A 92 -11.50 5.36 22.30
C GLN A 92 -11.92 6.17 21.06
N ALA A 93 -12.02 5.50 19.91
CA ALA A 93 -12.41 6.06 18.63
C ALA A 93 -13.93 6.05 18.44
N ASP A 94 -14.70 6.28 19.50
CA ASP A 94 -16.14 6.56 19.40
C ASP A 94 -16.38 8.00 18.90
N ARG A 95 -17.59 8.32 18.49
CA ARG A 95 -17.91 9.63 17.95
C ARG A 95 -17.52 10.77 18.90
N ALA A 96 -17.85 10.64 20.18
CA ALA A 96 -17.54 11.67 21.16
C ALA A 96 -16.02 11.85 21.36
N GLY A 97 -15.26 10.75 21.36
CA GLY A 97 -13.80 10.77 21.42
C GLY A 97 -13.17 11.46 20.21
N ILE A 98 -13.59 11.10 19.01
CA ILE A 98 -13.09 11.71 17.78
C ILE A 98 -13.40 13.21 17.73
N LEU A 99 -14.65 13.61 17.96
CA LEU A 99 -15.04 15.02 17.93
C LEU A 99 -14.27 15.85 18.97
N ARG A 100 -14.06 15.31 20.17
CA ARG A 100 -13.27 15.97 21.23
C ARG A 100 -11.82 16.21 20.78
N GLU A 101 -11.15 15.17 20.27
CA GLU A 101 -9.73 15.28 19.88
C GLU A 101 -9.53 16.14 18.62
N ILE A 102 -10.46 16.12 17.68
CA ILE A 102 -10.44 17.03 16.51
C ILE A 102 -10.63 18.47 16.97
N SER A 103 -11.61 18.75 17.85
CA SER A 103 -11.81 20.10 18.40
C SER A 103 -10.55 20.60 19.13
N ALA A 104 -9.97 19.76 19.97
CA ALA A 104 -8.73 20.07 20.65
C ALA A 104 -7.55 20.28 19.69
N LEU A 105 -7.48 19.51 18.59
CA LEU A 105 -6.47 19.70 17.54
C LEU A 105 -6.65 21.06 16.85
N VAL A 106 -7.87 21.42 16.46
CA VAL A 106 -8.20 22.72 15.85
C VAL A 106 -7.81 23.87 16.80
N GLU A 107 -8.13 23.77 18.08
CA GLU A 107 -7.82 24.83 19.08
C GLU A 107 -6.32 25.07 19.24
N ARG A 108 -5.49 24.00 19.25
CA ARG A 108 -4.04 24.12 19.42
C ARG A 108 -3.27 24.38 18.13
N THR A 109 -3.93 24.21 16.97
CA THR A 109 -3.33 24.48 15.65
C THR A 109 -3.01 25.97 15.48
N ARG A 110 -1.85 26.26 14.89
CA ARG A 110 -1.35 27.59 14.59
C ARG A 110 -1.07 27.72 13.11
N ASN A 111 -0.86 28.97 12.66
CA ASN A 111 -0.51 29.26 11.26
C ASN A 111 0.75 28.50 10.84
N ASN A 112 0.70 27.92 9.66
CA ASN A 112 1.73 27.09 9.05
C ASN A 112 2.01 25.75 9.77
N ASP A 113 1.24 25.33 10.77
CA ASP A 113 1.38 23.96 11.30
C ASP A 113 1.13 22.91 10.21
N LEU A 114 1.85 21.81 10.29
CA LEU A 114 1.61 20.62 9.45
C LEU A 114 0.82 19.59 10.25
N ILE A 115 -0.34 19.22 9.73
CA ILE A 115 -1.25 18.29 10.39
C ILE A 115 -1.29 16.96 9.61
N PHE A 116 -0.98 15.86 10.29
CA PHE A 116 -1.30 14.51 9.83
C PHE A 116 -2.64 14.08 10.45
N LEU A 117 -3.66 13.90 9.62
CA LEU A 117 -4.93 13.32 10.03
C LEU A 117 -5.09 11.97 9.33
N SER A 118 -5.07 10.87 10.09
CA SER A 118 -5.14 9.52 9.53
C SER A 118 -6.28 8.72 10.13
N ILE A 119 -7.03 8.03 9.27
CA ILE A 119 -8.09 7.12 9.67
C ILE A 119 -7.89 5.75 9.01
N ALA A 120 -8.02 4.69 9.80
CA ALA A 120 -7.99 3.30 9.34
C ALA A 120 -9.16 2.51 9.95
N GLY A 121 -9.95 1.85 9.12
CA GLY A 121 -11.14 1.12 9.60
C GLY A 121 -12.17 0.87 8.50
N HIS A 122 -13.38 0.51 8.91
CA HIS A 122 -14.49 0.28 7.99
C HIS A 122 -15.03 1.57 7.39
N GLY A 123 -15.18 1.55 6.06
CA GLY A 123 -15.91 2.55 5.32
C GLY A 123 -17.11 1.96 4.56
N THR A 124 -18.05 2.81 4.21
CA THR A 124 -19.21 2.51 3.39
C THR A 124 -19.71 3.79 2.73
N GLN A 125 -20.88 3.72 2.06
CA GLN A 125 -21.57 4.88 1.50
C GLN A 125 -23.03 4.89 1.90
N GLU A 126 -23.57 6.08 2.10
CA GLU A 126 -25.01 6.34 2.26
C GLU A 126 -25.46 7.43 1.28
N PRO A 127 -26.78 7.57 0.98
CA PRO A 127 -27.26 8.67 0.16
C PRO A 127 -26.81 10.03 0.69
N GLU A 128 -26.37 10.91 -0.21
CA GLU A 128 -25.97 12.27 0.14
C GLU A 128 -27.06 12.99 0.95
N ARG A 129 -26.68 13.70 1.98
CA ARG A 129 -27.64 14.49 2.80
C ARG A 129 -27.95 15.83 2.17
N VAL A 130 -27.02 16.40 1.46
CA VAL A 130 -27.18 17.65 0.73
C VAL A 130 -27.19 17.31 -0.75
N LYS A 131 -28.35 17.50 -1.39
CA LYS A 131 -28.53 17.14 -2.81
C LYS A 131 -27.50 17.85 -3.71
N GLY A 132 -26.71 17.04 -4.43
CA GLY A 132 -25.69 17.51 -5.36
C GLY A 132 -24.36 17.86 -4.67
N SER A 133 -24.17 17.42 -3.41
CA SER A 133 -22.85 17.51 -2.75
C SER A 133 -21.87 16.46 -3.26
N GLU A 134 -22.39 15.34 -3.78
CA GLU A 134 -21.58 14.24 -4.29
C GLU A 134 -21.91 13.96 -5.76
N PRO A 135 -20.90 13.68 -6.61
CA PRO A 135 -21.12 13.46 -8.05
C PRO A 135 -22.02 12.27 -8.37
N ASP A 136 -22.03 11.24 -7.52
CA ASP A 136 -22.84 10.02 -7.66
C ASP A 136 -24.05 9.97 -6.70
N GLY A 137 -24.30 11.06 -5.97
CA GLY A 137 -25.37 11.16 -4.97
C GLY A 137 -25.14 10.30 -3.72
N MET A 138 -23.89 9.86 -3.47
CA MET A 138 -23.52 8.99 -2.36
C MET A 138 -22.37 9.59 -1.55
N GLU A 139 -22.60 9.77 -0.28
CA GLU A 139 -21.60 10.27 0.68
C GLU A 139 -20.79 9.13 1.29
N ASN A 140 -19.49 9.32 1.41
CA ASN A 140 -18.61 8.37 2.09
C ASN A 140 -18.81 8.43 3.60
N VAL A 141 -18.72 7.27 4.26
CA VAL A 141 -18.98 7.13 5.68
C VAL A 141 -17.88 6.30 6.34
N PHE A 142 -17.31 6.82 7.41
CA PHE A 142 -16.42 6.09 8.30
C PHE A 142 -17.20 5.56 9.50
N LEU A 143 -17.20 4.25 9.69
CA LEU A 143 -17.94 3.58 10.75
C LEU A 143 -17.13 3.50 12.03
N LEU A 144 -17.81 3.66 13.18
CA LEU A 144 -17.22 3.65 14.51
C LEU A 144 -17.57 2.37 15.27
N PRO A 145 -16.89 2.04 16.38
CA PRO A 145 -16.97 0.72 17.02
C PRO A 145 -18.37 0.24 17.38
N ARG A 146 -19.27 1.16 17.75
CA ARG A 146 -20.65 0.84 18.18
C ARG A 146 -21.71 1.08 17.11
N PHE A 147 -21.29 1.36 15.88
CA PHE A 147 -22.24 1.61 14.79
C PHE A 147 -23.20 0.42 14.61
N ASN A 148 -24.49 0.73 14.53
CA ASN A 148 -25.56 -0.15 14.07
C ASN A 148 -26.73 0.68 13.50
N THR A 149 -27.71 0.01 12.92
CA THR A 149 -28.84 0.68 12.23
C THR A 149 -29.97 1.13 13.14
N THR A 150 -29.84 1.01 14.47
CA THR A 150 -30.80 1.52 15.45
C THR A 150 -30.58 2.99 15.77
N ALA A 151 -31.53 3.64 16.45
CA ALA A 151 -31.44 5.04 16.84
C ALA A 151 -30.12 5.36 17.58
N ALA A 152 -29.80 4.61 18.64
CA ALA A 152 -28.58 4.84 19.43
C ALA A 152 -27.29 4.54 18.65
N GLY A 153 -27.31 3.58 17.75
CA GLY A 153 -26.13 3.19 16.97
C GLY A 153 -25.94 4.01 15.69
N SER A 154 -26.99 4.66 15.19
CA SER A 154 -26.93 5.45 13.97
C SER A 154 -25.96 6.63 14.06
N VAL A 155 -25.75 7.19 15.25
CA VAL A 155 -24.84 8.32 15.47
C VAL A 155 -23.36 7.92 15.45
N GLU A 156 -23.04 6.64 15.58
CA GLU A 156 -21.65 6.13 15.64
C GLU A 156 -21.04 5.96 14.25
N ARG A 157 -21.00 7.07 13.50
CA ARG A 157 -20.34 7.20 12.21
C ARG A 157 -19.90 8.64 11.97
N ILE A 158 -18.91 8.85 11.12
CA ILE A 158 -18.48 10.17 10.63
C ILE A 158 -18.69 10.20 9.12
N LEU A 159 -19.34 11.24 8.65
CA LEU A 159 -19.59 11.47 7.23
C LEU A 159 -18.39 12.14 6.54
N GLY A 160 -18.28 11.97 5.24
CA GLY A 160 -17.27 12.66 4.43
C GLY A 160 -17.34 14.17 4.57
N GLY A 161 -18.56 14.74 4.51
CA GLY A 161 -18.79 16.17 4.74
C GLY A 161 -18.35 16.66 6.12
N GLU A 162 -18.41 15.82 7.16
CA GLU A 162 -17.87 16.18 8.48
C GLU A 162 -16.34 16.23 8.49
N PHE A 163 -15.66 15.30 7.78
CA PHE A 163 -14.20 15.39 7.61
C PHE A 163 -13.83 16.65 6.84
N ASN A 164 -14.57 17.00 5.79
CA ASN A 164 -14.37 18.23 5.05
C ASN A 164 -14.50 19.46 5.96
N HIS A 165 -15.52 19.49 6.83
CA HIS A 165 -15.66 20.53 7.84
C HIS A 165 -14.43 20.63 8.75
N PHE A 166 -13.96 19.51 9.30
CA PHE A 166 -12.81 19.52 10.22
C PHE A 166 -11.52 19.95 9.54
N ILE A 167 -11.26 19.48 8.33
CA ILE A 167 -10.10 19.87 7.53
C ILE A 167 -10.17 21.37 7.23
N ARG A 168 -11.35 21.88 6.86
CA ARG A 168 -11.56 23.31 6.62
C ARG A 168 -11.27 24.15 7.87
N GLN A 169 -11.69 23.69 9.05
CA GLN A 169 -11.37 24.38 10.32
C GLN A 169 -9.85 24.44 10.57
N LEU A 170 -9.10 23.41 10.23
CA LEU A 170 -7.63 23.40 10.33
C LEU A 170 -7.00 24.37 9.32
N GLU A 171 -7.46 24.40 8.05
CA GLU A 171 -7.00 25.37 7.04
C GLU A 171 -7.30 26.81 7.42
N LEU A 172 -8.46 27.09 8.01
CA LEU A 172 -8.81 28.43 8.53
C LEU A 172 -7.88 28.90 9.65
N ARG A 173 -7.18 27.98 10.33
CA ARG A 173 -6.09 28.30 11.26
C ARG A 173 -4.75 28.51 10.55
N GLY A 174 -4.70 28.35 9.23
CA GLY A 174 -3.50 28.46 8.39
C GLY A 174 -2.64 27.21 8.35
N ALA A 175 -3.19 26.04 8.73
CA ALA A 175 -2.45 24.78 8.69
C ALA A 175 -2.39 24.20 7.28
N LYS A 176 -1.34 23.40 7.02
CA LYS A 176 -1.26 22.43 5.92
C LYS A 176 -1.72 21.07 6.45
N VAL A 177 -2.51 20.34 5.68
CA VAL A 177 -3.07 19.06 6.11
C VAL A 177 -2.65 17.94 5.15
N ILE A 178 -2.19 16.83 5.69
CA ILE A 178 -2.05 15.55 4.99
C ILE A 178 -3.12 14.63 5.56
N PHE A 179 -4.18 14.37 4.77
CA PHE A 179 -5.27 13.49 5.15
C PHE A 179 -5.07 12.11 4.55
N VAL A 180 -5.07 11.08 5.39
CA VAL A 180 -4.85 9.68 5.02
C VAL A 180 -6.08 8.87 5.38
N ALA A 181 -6.79 8.35 4.38
CA ALA A 181 -7.98 7.53 4.57
C ALA A 181 -7.72 6.09 4.11
N ASP A 182 -7.36 5.22 5.05
CA ASP A 182 -7.20 3.78 4.79
C ASP A 182 -8.50 3.03 5.12
N THR A 183 -9.51 3.35 4.33
CA THR A 183 -10.86 2.81 4.43
C THR A 183 -11.36 2.36 3.06
N CYS A 184 -12.41 1.54 3.02
CA CYS A 184 -13.11 1.26 1.76
C CYS A 184 -14.24 2.28 1.55
N HIS A 185 -14.39 2.71 0.32
CA HIS A 185 -15.57 3.44 -0.13
C HIS A 185 -16.54 2.43 -0.75
N GLY A 186 -17.76 2.37 -0.24
CA GLY A 186 -18.69 1.27 -0.50
C GLY A 186 -19.43 1.35 -1.83
N GLY A 187 -18.75 1.46 -2.96
CA GLY A 187 -19.34 1.42 -4.28
C GLY A 187 -19.26 0.06 -4.95
N GLY A 188 -20.38 -0.64 -5.09
CA GLY A 188 -20.47 -1.79 -5.98
C GLY A 188 -20.84 -3.11 -5.31
N MET A 189 -22.05 -3.62 -5.64
CA MET A 189 -22.40 -5.02 -5.47
C MET A 189 -21.62 -5.86 -6.49
N VAL A 190 -20.31 -5.95 -6.38
CA VAL A 190 -19.61 -7.07 -6.98
C VAL A 190 -19.76 -8.21 -5.99
N ARG A 191 -20.55 -9.21 -6.33
CA ARG A 191 -20.56 -10.50 -5.66
C ARG A 191 -19.13 -11.00 -5.69
N ASP A 192 -18.53 -11.00 -4.52
CA ASP A 192 -17.16 -11.44 -4.31
C ASP A 192 -17.11 -12.95 -4.53
N ILE A 193 -16.73 -13.36 -5.72
CA ILE A 193 -16.51 -14.78 -6.07
C ILE A 193 -15.05 -15.16 -5.74
N ASP A 194 -14.27 -14.27 -5.14
CA ASP A 194 -12.92 -14.60 -4.72
C ASP A 194 -12.96 -15.59 -3.54
N PRO A 195 -12.56 -16.84 -3.75
CA PRO A 195 -12.53 -17.85 -2.68
C PRO A 195 -11.59 -17.45 -1.53
N ARG A 196 -10.65 -16.53 -1.78
CA ARG A 196 -9.75 -15.95 -0.78
C ARG A 196 -10.38 -14.78 -0.03
N ALA A 197 -11.51 -14.27 -0.51
CA ALA A 197 -12.29 -13.28 0.24
C ALA A 197 -12.76 -13.82 1.59
N ALA A 198 -12.87 -15.15 1.73
CA ALA A 198 -13.12 -15.80 3.03
C ALA A 198 -11.94 -15.66 4.00
N GLU A 199 -10.72 -15.49 3.49
CA GLU A 199 -9.48 -15.32 4.27
C GLU A 199 -8.97 -13.87 4.28
N MET A 200 -9.39 -13.04 3.32
CA MET A 200 -9.07 -11.61 3.29
C MET A 200 -10.07 -10.80 4.08
N SER A 201 -9.59 -9.93 4.91
CA SER A 201 -10.38 -8.89 5.55
C SER A 201 -10.40 -7.68 4.63
N PHE A 202 -11.59 -7.24 4.23
CA PHE A 202 -11.76 -5.97 3.52
C PHE A 202 -12.37 -4.94 4.47
N ARG A 203 -11.95 -3.70 4.35
CA ARG A 203 -12.42 -2.59 5.18
C ARG A 203 -13.77 -2.03 4.73
N GLN A 204 -14.60 -2.89 4.13
CA GLN A 204 -15.91 -2.51 3.60
C GLN A 204 -17.04 -3.15 4.41
N VAL A 205 -18.05 -2.33 4.70
CA VAL A 205 -19.36 -2.79 5.16
C VAL A 205 -20.35 -2.60 4.03
N PRO A 206 -21.24 -3.57 3.74
CA PRO A 206 -22.30 -3.42 2.76
C PRO A 206 -23.18 -2.20 3.07
N ARG A 207 -23.76 -1.59 2.04
CA ARG A 207 -24.76 -0.53 2.22
C ARG A 207 -25.88 -1.00 3.13
N TYR A 208 -26.34 -0.14 3.99
CA TYR A 208 -27.36 -0.40 4.99
C TYR A 208 -28.53 0.56 4.83
N THR A 209 -29.65 0.19 5.44
CA THR A 209 -30.79 1.11 5.66
C THR A 209 -30.90 1.34 7.16
N LEU A 210 -30.89 2.61 7.57
CA LEU A 210 -31.09 2.97 8.97
C LEU A 210 -32.56 2.76 9.35
N LEU A 211 -32.79 2.15 10.51
CA LEU A 211 -34.13 2.06 11.10
C LEU A 211 -34.59 3.42 11.61
N VAL A 212 -33.65 4.15 12.23
CA VAL A 212 -33.83 5.53 12.66
C VAL A 212 -32.49 6.24 12.49
N ASP A 213 -32.50 7.45 11.98
CA ASP A 213 -31.30 8.27 11.86
C ASP A 213 -31.37 9.46 12.82
N GLU A 214 -30.61 9.38 13.91
CA GLU A 214 -30.47 10.46 14.90
C GLU A 214 -29.16 11.23 14.76
N LEU A 215 -28.33 10.93 13.74
CA LEU A 215 -27.10 11.66 13.49
C LEU A 215 -27.40 13.12 13.16
N LYS A 216 -26.76 14.00 13.92
CA LYS A 216 -26.68 15.43 13.63
C LYS A 216 -25.24 15.69 13.16
N PRO A 217 -24.99 15.79 11.86
CA PRO A 217 -23.66 16.04 11.34
C PRO A 217 -23.12 17.38 11.82
N VAL A 218 -21.81 17.40 12.09
CA VAL A 218 -21.07 18.64 12.29
C VAL A 218 -20.64 19.11 10.91
N SER A 219 -21.36 20.05 10.35
CA SER A 219 -21.08 20.63 9.03
C SER A 219 -21.64 22.03 8.95
N ASP A 220 -21.03 22.86 8.11
CA ASP A 220 -21.49 24.20 7.80
C ASP A 220 -21.90 24.28 6.31
N GLY A 221 -22.83 25.17 5.97
CA GLY A 221 -23.29 25.37 4.59
C GLY A 221 -22.18 25.84 3.64
N ASP A 222 -21.12 26.42 4.18
CA ASP A 222 -19.94 26.91 3.44
C ASP A 222 -18.78 25.91 3.43
N ASP A 223 -18.97 24.70 3.97
CA ASP A 223 -17.93 23.67 3.95
C ASP A 223 -17.61 23.22 2.52
N PRO A 224 -16.33 22.87 2.24
CA PRO A 224 -15.94 22.30 0.96
C PRO A 224 -16.71 21.03 0.61
N LYS A 225 -17.15 20.92 -0.64
CA LYS A 225 -17.90 19.77 -1.16
C LYS A 225 -17.03 18.75 -1.87
N SER A 226 -15.79 19.13 -2.17
CA SER A 226 -14.83 18.33 -2.91
C SER A 226 -13.44 18.54 -2.35
N GLU A 227 -12.58 17.54 -2.50
CA GLU A 227 -11.15 17.63 -2.18
C GLU A 227 -10.44 18.75 -2.95
N LEU A 228 -11.01 19.19 -4.08
CA LEU A 228 -10.50 20.28 -4.90
C LEU A 228 -10.87 21.68 -4.38
N ASP A 229 -11.75 21.78 -3.39
CA ASP A 229 -12.17 23.05 -2.78
C ASP A 229 -11.26 23.50 -1.62
N PHE A 230 -10.22 22.71 -1.32
CA PHE A 230 -9.22 23.02 -0.30
C PHE A 230 -8.01 23.76 -0.90
N ASP A 231 -7.32 24.55 -0.09
CA ASP A 231 -6.17 25.33 -0.54
C ASP A 231 -4.82 24.69 -0.16
N HIS A 232 -4.74 23.99 0.98
CA HIS A 232 -3.49 23.51 1.58
C HIS A 232 -3.56 22.05 2.05
N THR A 233 -4.48 21.26 1.50
CA THR A 233 -4.68 19.86 1.91
C THR A 233 -4.24 18.90 0.82
N ALA A 234 -3.49 17.88 1.22
CA ALA A 234 -3.14 16.72 0.40
C ALA A 234 -3.91 15.50 0.88
N PHE A 235 -4.62 14.85 -0.02
CA PHE A 235 -5.45 13.67 0.27
C PHE A 235 -4.78 12.40 -0.25
N LEU A 236 -4.75 11.36 0.58
CA LEU A 236 -4.34 10.00 0.22
C LEU A 236 -5.45 9.05 0.65
N ALA A 237 -6.16 8.48 -0.30
CA ALA A 237 -7.17 7.47 -0.03
C ALA A 237 -6.72 6.10 -0.54
N ALA A 238 -6.96 5.07 0.27
CA ALA A 238 -6.50 3.71 -0.02
C ALA A 238 -7.01 3.18 -1.34
N VAL A 239 -8.21 3.57 -1.73
CA VAL A 239 -8.90 3.11 -2.93
C VAL A 239 -9.82 4.20 -3.47
N ASP A 240 -10.14 4.10 -4.74
CA ASP A 240 -11.18 4.89 -5.36
C ASP A 240 -12.59 4.48 -4.86
N ARG A 241 -13.62 5.19 -5.34
CA ARG A 241 -15.04 4.97 -4.94
C ARG A 241 -15.55 3.57 -5.27
N TYR A 242 -14.86 2.80 -6.11
CA TYR A 242 -15.37 1.55 -6.70
C TYR A 242 -14.58 0.32 -6.27
N THR A 243 -13.44 0.49 -5.61
CA THR A 243 -12.56 -0.59 -5.20
C THR A 243 -12.56 -0.84 -3.70
N LYS A 244 -12.04 -2.00 -3.29
CA LYS A 244 -11.98 -2.42 -1.88
C LYS A 244 -10.54 -2.38 -1.40
N SER A 245 -10.29 -1.82 -0.21
CA SER A 245 -9.00 -1.88 0.45
C SER A 245 -8.87 -3.20 1.22
N PRO A 246 -7.95 -4.10 0.81
CA PRO A 246 -7.67 -5.31 1.55
C PRO A 246 -6.73 -5.03 2.74
N GLU A 247 -6.89 -5.80 3.82
CA GLU A 247 -5.82 -5.98 4.79
C GLU A 247 -4.80 -6.97 4.22
N VAL A 248 -3.55 -6.56 4.11
CA VAL A 248 -2.47 -7.34 3.48
C VAL A 248 -1.48 -7.89 4.52
N ARG A 249 -0.83 -9.02 4.19
CA ARG A 249 0.32 -9.52 4.94
C ARG A 249 1.60 -8.93 4.35
N ILE A 250 2.40 -8.30 5.20
CA ILE A 250 3.68 -7.73 4.79
C ILE A 250 4.78 -8.70 5.21
N PRO A 251 5.67 -9.12 4.28
CA PRO A 251 6.76 -10.03 4.61
C PRO A 251 7.64 -9.49 5.74
N GLY A 252 7.85 -10.32 6.76
CA GLY A 252 8.67 -9.95 7.93
C GLY A 252 7.95 -9.11 8.99
N ILE A 253 6.64 -8.85 8.83
CA ILE A 253 5.83 -8.14 9.82
C ILE A 253 4.68 -9.03 10.27
N ASP A 254 4.50 -9.14 11.58
CA ASP A 254 3.42 -9.92 12.15
C ASP A 254 2.06 -9.21 11.98
N GLY A 255 1.02 -10.01 11.72
CA GLY A 255 -0.34 -9.54 11.58
C GLY A 255 -0.69 -9.01 10.19
N LEU A 256 -1.83 -8.35 10.09
CA LEU A 256 -2.34 -7.71 8.88
C LEU A 256 -2.13 -6.20 8.95
N ARG A 257 -2.07 -5.56 7.79
CA ARG A 257 -1.92 -4.11 7.62
C ARG A 257 -2.76 -3.60 6.47
N GLY A 258 -3.16 -2.35 6.53
CA GLY A 258 -3.52 -1.59 5.34
C GLY A 258 -2.27 -1.17 4.58
N ALA A 259 -2.24 -1.43 3.29
CA ALA A 259 -1.06 -1.11 2.50
C ALA A 259 -0.79 0.41 2.43
N LEU A 260 -1.84 1.25 2.45
CA LEU A 260 -1.69 2.71 2.47
C LEU A 260 -1.05 3.19 3.77
N SER A 261 -1.60 2.80 4.92
CA SER A 261 -1.09 3.22 6.23
C SER A 261 0.37 2.81 6.41
N TYR A 262 0.72 1.58 6.03
CA TYR A 262 2.10 1.13 6.06
C TYR A 262 3.01 1.95 5.15
N ALA A 263 2.58 2.24 3.91
CA ALA A 263 3.35 3.04 2.97
C ALA A 263 3.58 4.46 3.50
N VAL A 264 2.57 5.09 4.10
CA VAL A 264 2.68 6.41 4.73
C VAL A 264 3.63 6.38 5.93
N ALA A 265 3.54 5.37 6.79
CA ALA A 265 4.47 5.20 7.91
C ALA A 265 5.93 5.12 7.43
N ARG A 266 6.22 4.37 6.36
CA ARG A 266 7.58 4.31 5.78
C ARG A 266 7.96 5.62 5.09
N ALA A 267 7.02 6.31 4.44
CA ALA A 267 7.26 7.59 3.80
C ALA A 267 7.72 8.66 4.82
N VAL A 268 7.05 8.75 5.98
CA VAL A 268 7.45 9.68 7.04
C VAL A 268 8.78 9.31 7.68
N GLU A 269 9.18 8.03 7.69
CA GLU A 269 10.49 7.57 8.13
C GLU A 269 11.62 7.84 7.12
N GLY A 270 11.30 8.47 5.99
CA GLY A 270 12.27 8.96 5.01
C GLY A 270 12.30 8.19 3.69
N SER A 271 11.50 7.11 3.51
CA SER A 271 11.51 6.37 2.23
C SER A 271 10.98 7.18 1.05
N ALA A 272 10.27 8.28 1.30
CA ALA A 272 9.75 9.15 0.27
C ALA A 272 10.77 10.17 -0.27
N ASP A 273 11.87 10.41 0.43
CA ASP A 273 12.98 11.27 -0.04
C ASP A 273 13.82 10.49 -1.08
N ILE A 274 13.34 10.48 -2.31
CA ILE A 274 13.90 9.66 -3.40
C ILE A 274 15.23 10.22 -3.90
N ASN A 275 15.35 11.55 -3.91
CA ASN A 275 16.54 12.27 -4.39
C ASN A 275 17.57 12.54 -3.29
N HIS A 276 17.25 12.25 -2.02
CA HIS A 276 18.08 12.42 -0.84
C HIS A 276 18.51 13.88 -0.58
N ASP A 277 17.66 14.84 -0.93
CA ASP A 277 17.91 16.26 -0.68
C ASP A 277 17.40 16.74 0.69
N GLY A 278 16.75 15.86 1.45
CA GLY A 278 16.17 16.15 2.76
C GLY A 278 14.81 16.83 2.68
N LYS A 279 14.20 16.93 1.52
CA LYS A 279 12.86 17.47 1.31
C LYS A 279 11.98 16.40 0.67
N VAL A 280 10.80 16.24 1.19
CA VAL A 280 9.79 15.38 0.57
C VAL A 280 8.74 16.27 -0.06
N THR A 281 8.74 16.35 -1.37
CA THR A 281 7.69 17.06 -2.13
C THR A 281 6.40 16.24 -2.13
N LEU A 282 5.25 16.87 -2.41
CA LEU A 282 3.98 16.14 -2.57
C LEU A 282 4.08 15.08 -3.67
N LYS A 283 4.81 15.37 -4.75
CA LYS A 283 5.04 14.41 -5.83
C LYS A 283 5.83 13.19 -5.38
N GLU A 284 6.88 13.37 -4.59
CA GLU A 284 7.67 12.28 -4.03
C GLU A 284 6.85 11.44 -3.05
N LEU A 285 6.13 12.10 -2.13
CA LEU A 285 5.22 11.43 -1.21
C LEU A 285 4.19 10.57 -1.97
N PHE A 286 3.49 11.15 -2.93
CA PHE A 286 2.46 10.46 -3.72
C PHE A 286 3.05 9.31 -4.55
N SER A 287 4.20 9.53 -5.18
CA SER A 287 4.85 8.50 -6.00
C SER A 287 5.35 7.34 -5.16
N ASN A 288 6.00 7.61 -4.02
CA ASN A 288 6.48 6.60 -3.09
C ASN A 288 5.31 5.77 -2.53
N VAL A 289 4.27 6.43 -2.01
CA VAL A 289 3.11 5.75 -1.43
C VAL A 289 2.41 4.88 -2.48
N ARG A 290 2.14 5.41 -3.68
CA ARG A 290 1.54 4.62 -4.77
C ARG A 290 2.37 3.40 -5.12
N GLN A 291 3.69 3.55 -5.24
CA GLN A 291 4.59 2.45 -5.57
C GLN A 291 4.59 1.37 -4.49
N VAL A 292 4.70 1.75 -3.23
CA VAL A 292 4.72 0.81 -2.10
C VAL A 292 3.39 0.08 -1.99
N VAL A 293 2.26 0.80 -2.04
CA VAL A 293 0.92 0.19 -1.98
C VAL A 293 0.69 -0.76 -3.15
N TYR A 294 1.08 -0.36 -4.36
CA TYR A 294 0.97 -1.20 -5.55
C TYR A 294 1.74 -2.51 -5.40
N GLN A 295 2.94 -2.47 -4.81
CA GLN A 295 3.75 -3.66 -4.55
C GLN A 295 3.14 -4.54 -3.45
N LEU A 296 2.73 -3.95 -2.32
CA LEU A 296 2.22 -4.69 -1.16
C LEU A 296 0.84 -5.30 -1.41
N SER A 297 0.01 -4.64 -2.19
CA SER A 297 -1.32 -5.13 -2.56
C SER A 297 -1.30 -6.07 -3.76
N ASP A 298 -0.13 -6.51 -4.23
CA ASP A 298 0.01 -7.27 -5.46
C ASP A 298 -0.67 -6.60 -6.66
N GLN A 299 -0.53 -5.28 -6.74
CA GLN A 299 -1.06 -4.44 -7.82
C GLN A 299 -2.59 -4.27 -7.84
N ARG A 300 -3.27 -4.59 -6.73
CA ARG A 300 -4.74 -4.52 -6.63
C ARG A 300 -5.26 -3.18 -6.17
N GLN A 301 -4.46 -2.45 -5.41
CA GLN A 301 -4.89 -1.23 -4.75
C GLN A 301 -4.33 -0.02 -5.49
N ASN A 302 -5.23 0.81 -6.01
CA ASN A 302 -4.91 2.09 -6.60
C ASN A 302 -5.15 3.19 -5.57
N VAL A 303 -4.07 3.74 -5.05
CA VAL A 303 -4.13 4.87 -4.14
C VAL A 303 -4.55 6.11 -4.91
N VAL A 304 -5.62 6.72 -4.47
CA VAL A 304 -6.04 8.04 -4.94
C VAL A 304 -5.24 9.08 -4.16
N THR A 305 -4.55 9.94 -4.89
CA THR A 305 -3.82 11.07 -4.30
C THR A 305 -4.26 12.36 -4.98
N ILE A 306 -4.73 13.29 -4.19
CA ILE A 306 -5.23 14.59 -4.65
C ILE A 306 -4.48 15.66 -3.88
N SER A 307 -3.93 16.65 -4.58
CA SER A 307 -3.47 17.91 -4.01
C SER A 307 -4.45 18.99 -4.34
N SER A 308 -4.56 20.00 -3.50
CA SER A 308 -5.41 21.16 -3.81
C SER A 308 -4.93 21.89 -5.06
N PRO A 309 -5.84 22.58 -5.79
CA PRO A 309 -5.47 23.30 -7.02
C PRO A 309 -4.45 24.42 -6.79
N ALA A 310 -4.34 24.93 -5.57
CA ALA A 310 -3.36 25.93 -5.20
C ALA A 310 -1.95 25.34 -5.02
N GLN A 311 -1.82 24.02 -4.90
CA GLN A 311 -0.57 23.32 -4.68
C GLN A 311 0.04 22.85 -6.01
N THR A 312 1.36 22.92 -6.08
CA THR A 312 2.16 22.37 -7.19
C THR A 312 2.95 21.17 -6.68
N PRO A 313 2.51 19.93 -6.94
CA PRO A 313 3.11 18.74 -6.36
C PRO A 313 4.61 18.57 -6.57
N GLU A 314 5.13 19.12 -7.69
CA GLU A 314 6.55 19.08 -8.05
C GLU A 314 7.44 19.93 -7.14
N THR A 315 6.90 21.00 -6.58
CA THR A 315 7.67 22.02 -5.83
C THR A 315 7.23 22.16 -4.39
N ASP A 316 5.97 21.86 -4.09
CA ASP A 316 5.44 22.03 -2.74
C ASP A 316 5.94 20.90 -1.84
N VAL A 317 6.69 21.32 -0.81
CA VAL A 317 7.27 20.42 0.18
C VAL A 317 6.20 20.02 1.19
N ALA A 318 5.95 18.73 1.28
CA ALA A 318 5.05 18.14 2.26
C ALA A 318 5.68 18.22 3.67
N PHE A 319 6.94 17.83 3.80
CA PHE A 319 7.75 17.93 5.02
C PHE A 319 9.24 17.84 4.68
N GLU A 320 10.08 18.24 5.63
CA GLU A 320 11.54 18.14 5.52
C GLU A 320 12.09 17.09 6.48
N LEU A 321 13.18 16.47 6.09
CA LEU A 321 13.95 15.49 6.86
C LEU A 321 15.27 16.13 7.29
N THR A 322 15.40 16.39 8.57
CA THR A 322 16.61 16.99 9.14
C THR A 322 17.41 15.96 9.91
N ARG A 323 18.71 15.91 9.69
CA ARG A 323 19.62 15.13 10.54
C ARG A 323 19.94 15.94 11.78
N GLY A 324 19.61 15.40 12.96
CA GLY A 324 19.81 16.08 14.22
C GLY A 324 19.87 15.12 15.39
N VAL A 325 20.04 15.69 16.58
CA VAL A 325 20.01 14.92 17.83
C VAL A 325 18.55 14.73 18.23
N VAL A 326 18.03 13.51 18.06
CA VAL A 326 16.68 13.16 18.51
C VAL A 326 16.74 12.79 19.99
N LEU A 327 16.00 13.52 20.82
CA LEU A 327 15.81 13.17 22.22
C LEU A 327 14.73 12.09 22.32
N ILE A 328 15.14 10.83 22.41
CA ILE A 328 14.20 9.72 22.60
C ILE A 328 13.71 9.75 24.06
N GLN A 329 12.49 10.18 24.29
CA GLN A 329 11.81 9.95 25.57
C GLN A 329 11.36 8.49 25.59
N GLY A 330 11.98 7.69 26.47
CA GLY A 330 11.56 6.31 26.70
C GLY A 330 10.09 6.25 27.16
N PRO A 331 9.39 5.14 26.88
CA PRO A 331 7.99 4.99 27.27
C PRO A 331 7.84 5.17 28.79
N ALA A 332 6.92 6.01 29.20
CA ALA A 332 6.56 6.17 30.61
C ALA A 332 6.12 4.80 31.17
N ALA A 333 6.87 4.30 32.14
CA ALA A 333 6.55 3.04 32.80
C ALA A 333 5.17 3.16 33.44
N ARG A 334 4.17 2.45 32.90
CA ARG A 334 2.92 2.18 33.60
C ARG A 334 3.25 1.27 34.78
N GLU A 335 3.06 1.78 35.98
CA GLU A 335 3.10 0.99 37.21
C GLU A 335 2.05 -0.13 37.14
N ALA A 336 2.54 -1.35 37.00
CA ALA A 336 1.73 -2.55 37.18
C ALA A 336 1.77 -2.92 38.66
N SER A 337 0.69 -2.62 39.36
CA SER A 337 0.42 -3.18 40.68
C SER A 337 -0.16 -4.59 40.54
N GLY A 338 0.62 -5.58 40.94
CA GLY A 338 0.18 -6.97 41.09
C GLY A 338 1.24 -7.82 41.82
N PRO A 339 0.86 -8.76 42.66
CA PRO A 339 1.67 -9.22 43.78
C PRO A 339 2.78 -10.22 43.44
N ALA A 340 3.82 -10.16 44.24
CA ALA A 340 5.00 -11.02 44.23
C ALA A 340 4.64 -12.49 44.47
N GLY A 341 5.24 -13.38 43.71
CA GLY A 341 5.23 -14.84 43.87
C GLY A 341 6.52 -15.47 43.38
N ALA A 342 7.38 -15.78 44.37
CA ALA A 342 8.38 -16.83 44.47
C ALA A 342 9.26 -17.23 43.28
N ALA A 343 10.54 -17.08 43.52
CA ALA A 343 11.68 -17.66 42.79
C ALA A 343 11.81 -19.16 42.97
N ALA A 344 12.33 -19.85 41.95
CA ALA A 344 13.18 -21.03 42.10
C ALA A 344 13.99 -21.29 40.81
N PRO A 345 15.10 -22.06 40.89
CA PRO A 345 16.33 -21.72 40.20
C PRO A 345 16.65 -22.65 39.00
N GLY A 346 17.50 -22.13 38.16
CA GLY A 346 18.64 -22.73 37.49
C GLY A 346 18.47 -23.95 36.59
N GLU A 347 19.27 -23.88 35.57
CA GLU A 347 19.89 -24.95 34.82
C GLU A 347 19.45 -25.18 33.36
N GLY A 348 20.42 -25.08 32.49
CA GLY A 348 20.65 -26.00 31.43
C GLY A 348 20.55 -25.46 29.99
N ARG A 349 21.64 -24.88 29.51
CA ARG A 349 21.88 -24.67 28.07
C ARG A 349 22.14 -26.02 27.40
N PRO A 350 21.37 -26.48 26.41
CA PRO A 350 21.76 -27.61 25.58
C PRO A 350 22.71 -27.22 24.46
N ALA A 351 23.74 -28.04 24.27
CA ALA A 351 24.75 -27.94 23.22
C ALA A 351 24.18 -28.27 21.83
N ALA A 352 24.85 -27.67 20.82
CA ALA A 352 24.55 -27.95 19.41
C ALA A 352 24.90 -29.41 19.03
N PRO A 353 24.12 -30.06 18.15
CA PRO A 353 24.46 -31.37 17.63
C PRO A 353 25.51 -31.29 16.51
N PRO A 354 26.33 -32.37 16.35
CA PRO A 354 27.44 -32.38 15.41
C PRO A 354 26.99 -32.55 13.96
N ALA A 355 27.79 -31.98 13.06
CA ALA A 355 27.67 -32.11 11.63
C ALA A 355 27.81 -33.56 11.15
N VAL A 356 26.81 -34.03 10.41
CA VAL A 356 26.88 -35.32 9.72
C VAL A 356 27.39 -35.10 8.31
N THR A 357 28.58 -35.61 8.04
CA THR A 357 29.19 -35.72 6.72
C THR A 357 28.45 -36.80 5.92
N ALA A 358 27.70 -36.37 4.89
CA ALA A 358 27.09 -37.30 3.93
C ALA A 358 28.11 -37.62 2.79
N LYS A 359 28.38 -38.90 2.68
CA LYS A 359 29.20 -39.57 1.66
C LYS A 359 28.45 -39.56 0.32
N ALA A 360 29.06 -39.12 -0.76
CA ALA A 360 28.54 -39.15 -2.10
C ALA A 360 28.37 -40.60 -2.61
N PRO A 361 27.28 -40.91 -3.32
CA PRO A 361 27.23 -42.13 -4.14
C PRO A 361 27.68 -41.86 -5.56
N THR A 362 28.43 -42.78 -6.05
CA THR A 362 29.08 -42.91 -7.35
C THR A 362 28.08 -43.22 -8.46
N THR A 363 28.23 -42.50 -9.59
CA THR A 363 27.96 -42.85 -11.00
C THR A 363 26.86 -43.87 -11.31
N ALA A 364 25.83 -43.40 -12.00
CA ALA A 364 25.08 -44.16 -12.98
C ALA A 364 24.84 -43.34 -14.26
N ALA A 365 24.93 -44.02 -15.38
CA ALA A 365 25.03 -43.63 -16.74
C ALA A 365 24.22 -42.44 -17.26
N SER A 366 24.88 -41.63 -18.06
CA SER A 366 24.37 -40.57 -18.91
C SER A 366 23.37 -41.11 -19.94
N ILE A 367 22.10 -40.70 -19.81
CA ILE A 367 21.17 -40.58 -20.91
C ILE A 367 21.28 -39.10 -21.35
N SER A 368 21.70 -38.88 -22.59
CA SER A 368 21.78 -37.56 -23.21
C SER A 368 20.38 -36.93 -23.21
N ALA A 369 20.12 -36.10 -22.20
CA ALA A 369 18.95 -35.23 -22.20
C ALA A 369 19.24 -34.04 -23.12
N ALA A 370 18.31 -33.74 -23.99
CA ALA A 370 18.30 -32.48 -24.74
C ALA A 370 18.55 -31.29 -23.81
N PRO A 371 19.25 -30.23 -24.25
CA PRO A 371 19.54 -29.10 -23.39
C PRO A 371 18.24 -28.53 -22.78
N PRO A 372 18.20 -28.22 -21.50
CA PRO A 372 16.99 -27.72 -20.84
C PRO A 372 16.58 -26.43 -21.54
N VAL A 373 15.35 -26.39 -22.03
CA VAL A 373 14.74 -25.16 -22.57
C VAL A 373 14.75 -24.14 -21.43
N PRO A 374 15.28 -22.92 -21.66
CA PRO A 374 15.27 -21.88 -20.63
C PRO A 374 13.84 -21.60 -20.19
N ARG A 375 13.54 -21.77 -18.90
CA ARG A 375 12.22 -21.54 -18.32
C ARG A 375 12.13 -20.13 -17.74
N LEU A 376 10.96 -19.49 -17.91
CA LEU A 376 10.70 -18.14 -17.43
C LEU A 376 10.50 -18.12 -15.90
N GLY A 377 11.55 -17.80 -15.14
CA GLY A 377 11.49 -17.48 -13.73
C GLY A 377 11.03 -18.61 -12.81
N ALA A 378 10.46 -18.23 -11.65
CA ALA A 378 9.96 -19.15 -10.64
C ALA A 378 8.69 -19.90 -11.08
N PRO A 379 8.42 -21.10 -10.56
CA PRO A 379 7.20 -21.85 -10.84
C PRO A 379 5.94 -21.02 -10.58
N ILE A 380 4.92 -21.22 -11.42
CA ILE A 380 3.59 -20.66 -11.18
C ILE A 380 2.83 -21.61 -10.25
N ARG A 381 2.34 -21.07 -9.14
CA ARG A 381 1.58 -21.81 -8.14
C ARG A 381 0.10 -21.82 -8.55
N LEU A 382 -0.44 -23.01 -8.81
CA LEU A 382 -1.78 -23.21 -9.35
C LEU A 382 -2.64 -23.99 -8.36
N ALA A 383 -3.82 -23.49 -8.04
CA ALA A 383 -4.80 -24.17 -7.19
C ALA A 383 -6.14 -24.33 -7.91
N ALA A 384 -6.91 -25.35 -7.55
CA ALA A 384 -8.31 -25.47 -7.95
C ALA A 384 -9.23 -24.87 -6.91
N LEU A 385 -10.33 -24.28 -7.36
CA LEU A 385 -11.32 -23.63 -6.49
C LEU A 385 -11.95 -24.61 -5.50
N ASP A 386 -12.17 -25.87 -5.92
CA ASP A 386 -12.68 -26.96 -5.09
C ASP A 386 -11.61 -27.69 -4.25
N GLY A 387 -10.35 -27.24 -4.31
CA GLY A 387 -9.22 -27.78 -3.55
C GLY A 387 -8.61 -29.06 -4.10
N LYS A 388 -9.09 -29.59 -5.23
CA LYS A 388 -8.56 -30.84 -5.82
C LYS A 388 -7.34 -30.56 -6.69
N MET A 389 -6.18 -31.04 -6.31
CA MET A 389 -4.91 -30.85 -7.05
C MET A 389 -4.72 -31.78 -8.24
N ASN A 390 -5.44 -32.88 -8.32
CA ASN A 390 -5.31 -33.90 -9.38
C ASN A 390 -5.65 -33.37 -10.80
N TYR A 391 -6.36 -32.27 -10.90
CA TYR A 391 -6.61 -31.60 -12.18
C TYR A 391 -5.32 -31.20 -12.91
N PHE A 392 -4.25 -30.90 -12.16
CA PHE A 392 -3.06 -30.26 -12.70
C PHE A 392 -1.94 -31.24 -13.08
N GLU A 393 -2.11 -32.54 -12.90
CA GLU A 393 -1.10 -33.56 -13.24
C GLU A 393 -0.64 -33.49 -14.71
N ASN A 394 -1.55 -33.11 -15.60
CA ASN A 394 -1.30 -33.03 -17.04
C ASN A 394 -1.16 -31.57 -17.55
N VAL A 395 -1.16 -30.57 -16.68
CA VAL A 395 -0.94 -29.17 -17.05
C VAL A 395 0.55 -28.94 -17.27
N LYS A 396 0.97 -28.88 -18.55
CA LYS A 396 2.37 -28.76 -18.96
C LYS A 396 2.58 -27.48 -19.78
N PRO A 397 2.84 -26.33 -19.13
CA PRO A 397 3.21 -25.11 -19.82
C PRO A 397 4.52 -25.28 -20.58
N GLN A 398 4.74 -24.47 -21.62
CA GLN A 398 5.95 -24.54 -22.44
C GLN A 398 7.12 -23.76 -21.85
N ASP A 399 6.81 -22.62 -21.19
CA ASP A 399 7.80 -21.62 -20.86
C ASP A 399 8.12 -21.55 -19.36
N VAL A 400 7.30 -22.14 -18.49
CA VAL A 400 7.48 -22.14 -17.02
C VAL A 400 7.10 -23.49 -16.41
N THR A 401 7.44 -23.73 -15.16
CA THR A 401 6.95 -24.89 -14.41
C THR A 401 5.70 -24.53 -13.61
N VAL A 402 4.80 -25.52 -13.42
CA VAL A 402 3.66 -25.43 -12.51
C VAL A 402 3.99 -26.11 -11.20
N GLN A 403 3.54 -25.52 -10.11
CA GLN A 403 3.47 -26.14 -8.79
C GLN A 403 2.00 -26.16 -8.35
N ALA A 404 1.40 -27.34 -8.31
CA ALA A 404 0.07 -27.51 -7.73
C ALA A 404 0.16 -27.26 -6.22
N VAL A 405 -0.74 -26.42 -5.67
CA VAL A 405 -0.77 -26.02 -4.28
C VAL A 405 -2.21 -26.00 -3.76
N GLN A 406 -2.39 -26.02 -2.44
CA GLN A 406 -3.70 -25.75 -1.85
C GLN A 406 -4.06 -24.27 -1.99
N ARG A 407 -5.35 -23.95 -1.92
CA ARG A 407 -5.83 -22.56 -1.93
C ARG A 407 -5.23 -21.69 -0.81
N THR A 408 -4.99 -22.32 0.34
CA THR A 408 -4.38 -21.70 1.54
C THR A 408 -2.91 -21.35 1.35
N ASP A 409 -2.25 -21.94 0.37
CA ASP A 409 -0.82 -21.78 0.14
C ASP A 409 -0.46 -20.59 -0.77
N SER A 410 -1.31 -19.58 -0.86
CA SER A 410 -1.10 -18.38 -1.69
C SER A 410 -0.80 -18.72 -3.16
N PRO A 411 -1.73 -19.34 -3.90
CA PRO A 411 -1.54 -19.62 -5.32
C PRO A 411 -1.43 -18.34 -6.16
N ASP A 412 -0.72 -18.43 -7.27
CA ASP A 412 -0.66 -17.35 -8.26
C ASP A 412 -1.92 -17.31 -9.12
N LEU A 413 -2.47 -18.50 -9.40
CA LEU A 413 -3.69 -18.68 -10.18
C LEU A 413 -4.60 -19.68 -9.48
N ILE A 414 -5.90 -19.43 -9.55
CA ILE A 414 -6.95 -20.37 -9.13
C ILE A 414 -7.81 -20.68 -10.34
N TRP A 415 -8.00 -21.95 -10.64
CA TRP A 415 -8.90 -22.38 -11.69
C TRP A 415 -10.21 -22.90 -11.08
N ASP A 416 -11.33 -22.40 -11.61
CA ASP A 416 -12.65 -22.89 -11.21
C ASP A 416 -13.09 -24.03 -12.14
N PRO A 417 -13.27 -25.26 -11.62
CA PRO A 417 -13.69 -26.40 -12.44
C PRO A 417 -15.16 -26.33 -12.89
N VAL A 418 -15.95 -25.37 -12.42
CA VAL A 418 -17.37 -25.20 -12.77
C VAL A 418 -17.55 -24.14 -13.84
N SER A 419 -17.04 -22.93 -13.63
CA SER A 419 -17.12 -21.84 -14.62
C SER A 419 -16.00 -21.90 -15.65
N HIS A 420 -14.96 -22.67 -15.40
CA HIS A 420 -13.72 -22.71 -16.16
C HIS A 420 -12.96 -21.37 -16.18
N ASP A 421 -13.22 -20.51 -15.23
CA ASP A 421 -12.51 -19.24 -15.12
C ASP A 421 -11.17 -19.42 -14.42
N VAL A 422 -10.18 -18.69 -14.89
CA VAL A 422 -8.89 -18.57 -14.21
C VAL A 422 -8.85 -17.26 -13.46
N ILE A 423 -8.67 -17.35 -12.17
CA ILE A 423 -8.74 -16.22 -11.24
C ILE A 423 -7.34 -15.96 -10.68
N ALA A 424 -6.92 -14.71 -10.68
CA ALA A 424 -5.78 -14.26 -9.91
C ALA A 424 -6.17 -13.00 -9.15
N TRP A 425 -5.86 -12.97 -7.87
CA TRP A 425 -6.01 -11.77 -7.06
C TRP A 425 -7.45 -11.24 -6.98
N GLY A 426 -8.44 -12.12 -7.10
CA GLY A 426 -9.86 -11.77 -7.04
C GLY A 426 -10.49 -11.36 -8.35
N ASP A 427 -9.71 -11.24 -9.43
CA ASP A 427 -10.23 -10.92 -10.76
C ASP A 427 -10.08 -12.09 -11.71
N VAL A 428 -10.97 -12.16 -12.69
CA VAL A 428 -10.90 -13.16 -13.73
C VAL A 428 -9.81 -12.79 -14.73
N VAL A 429 -8.73 -13.56 -14.71
CA VAL A 429 -7.61 -13.40 -15.66
C VAL A 429 -8.02 -13.84 -17.05
N ALA A 430 -8.76 -14.95 -17.13
CA ALA A 430 -9.27 -15.49 -18.39
C ALA A 430 -10.58 -16.25 -18.14
N TYR A 431 -11.59 -16.01 -18.97
CA TYR A 431 -12.90 -16.62 -18.89
C TYR A 431 -12.97 -17.94 -19.66
N GLY A 432 -13.72 -18.92 -19.15
CA GLY A 432 -14.07 -20.16 -19.86
C GLY A 432 -12.86 -20.98 -20.32
N VAL A 433 -11.80 -21.05 -19.52
CA VAL A 433 -10.56 -21.78 -19.87
C VAL A 433 -10.67 -23.24 -19.48
N GLU A 434 -10.87 -24.11 -20.44
CA GLU A 434 -10.80 -25.55 -20.23
C GLU A 434 -9.43 -25.97 -19.69
N ILE A 435 -9.37 -27.11 -19.01
CA ILE A 435 -8.12 -27.62 -18.40
C ILE A 435 -6.96 -27.71 -19.41
N THR A 436 -7.27 -27.98 -20.66
CA THR A 436 -6.29 -28.05 -21.77
C THR A 436 -5.75 -26.68 -22.18
N GLY A 437 -6.47 -25.61 -21.86
CA GLY A 437 -6.07 -24.22 -22.10
C GLY A 437 -5.24 -23.60 -20.97
N LEU A 438 -5.25 -24.20 -19.78
CA LEU A 438 -4.50 -23.67 -18.62
C LEU A 438 -3.01 -23.46 -18.88
N PRO A 439 -2.29 -24.34 -19.64
CA PRO A 439 -0.89 -24.11 -19.92
C PRO A 439 -0.60 -22.72 -20.52
N THR A 440 -1.47 -22.19 -21.39
CA THR A 440 -1.27 -20.89 -22.03
C THR A 440 -1.46 -19.72 -21.06
N VAL A 441 -2.40 -19.82 -20.11
CA VAL A 441 -2.62 -18.82 -19.06
C VAL A 441 -1.46 -18.83 -18.05
N VAL A 442 -0.92 -20.01 -17.76
CA VAL A 442 0.26 -20.16 -16.90
C VAL A 442 1.50 -19.53 -17.56
N ASP A 443 1.75 -19.84 -18.84
CA ASP A 443 2.84 -19.24 -19.61
C ASP A 443 2.67 -17.71 -19.72
N ARG A 444 1.43 -17.24 -19.91
CA ARG A 444 1.10 -15.80 -19.89
C ARG A 444 1.47 -15.15 -18.56
N THR A 445 1.15 -15.78 -17.45
CA THR A 445 1.45 -15.24 -16.12
C THR A 445 2.95 -15.07 -15.90
N ALA A 446 3.74 -16.05 -16.33
CA ALA A 446 5.20 -15.95 -16.31
C ALA A 446 5.72 -14.85 -17.24
N ALA A 447 5.17 -14.76 -18.46
CA ALA A 447 5.55 -13.73 -19.42
C ALA A 447 5.27 -12.31 -18.90
N ILE A 448 4.12 -12.08 -18.24
CA ILE A 448 3.79 -10.77 -17.65
C ILE A 448 4.75 -10.40 -16.52
N ARG A 449 5.17 -11.36 -15.67
CA ARG A 449 6.21 -11.12 -14.66
C ARG A 449 7.51 -10.62 -15.30
N GLU A 450 7.90 -11.23 -16.39
CA GLU A 450 9.13 -10.86 -17.09
C GLU A 450 9.01 -9.51 -17.81
N LEU A 451 7.89 -9.22 -18.47
CA LEU A 451 7.60 -7.91 -19.08
C LEU A 451 7.70 -6.77 -18.04
N LYS A 452 7.13 -6.97 -16.86
CA LYS A 452 7.23 -5.99 -15.78
C LYS A 452 8.66 -5.78 -15.32
N ARG A 453 9.43 -6.85 -15.20
CA ARG A 453 10.86 -6.79 -14.86
C ARG A 453 11.67 -6.03 -15.91
N MET A 454 11.37 -6.25 -17.19
CA MET A 454 12.00 -5.52 -18.31
C MET A 454 11.62 -4.04 -18.27
N ALA A 455 10.35 -3.71 -18.05
CA ALA A 455 9.86 -2.34 -17.95
C ALA A 455 10.52 -1.57 -16.79
N THR A 456 10.76 -2.24 -15.66
CA THR A 456 11.46 -1.62 -14.52
C THR A 456 12.91 -1.27 -14.83
N ARG A 457 13.59 -2.07 -15.66
CA ARG A 457 15.00 -1.84 -16.02
C ARG A 457 15.21 -0.67 -16.98
N SER A 458 14.29 -0.47 -17.92
CA SER A 458 14.37 0.56 -18.96
C SER A 458 13.00 1.19 -19.17
N PRO A 459 12.54 2.04 -18.27
CA PRO A 459 11.16 2.51 -18.26
C PRO A 459 10.86 3.47 -19.40
N GLN A 460 9.66 3.31 -19.99
CA GLN A 460 9.00 4.24 -20.90
C GLN A 460 7.77 4.81 -20.19
N VAL A 461 7.52 6.09 -20.33
CA VAL A 461 6.32 6.72 -19.76
C VAL A 461 5.12 6.40 -20.64
N MET A 462 4.11 5.77 -20.05
CA MET A 462 2.83 5.45 -20.69
C MET A 462 1.68 5.68 -19.69
N ARG A 463 0.59 6.25 -20.15
CA ARG A 463 -0.64 6.46 -19.39
C ARG A 463 -1.81 5.90 -20.17
N MET A 464 -2.88 5.54 -19.48
CA MET A 464 -4.14 5.08 -20.08
C MET A 464 -5.29 5.90 -19.50
N TRP A 465 -6.28 6.20 -20.34
CA TRP A 465 -7.49 6.89 -19.95
C TRP A 465 -8.74 6.27 -20.60
N PRO A 466 -9.84 6.05 -19.86
CA PRO A 466 -9.92 6.18 -18.43
C PRO A 466 -8.99 5.18 -17.74
N ASP A 467 -8.49 5.54 -16.57
CA ASP A 467 -7.55 4.72 -15.77
C ASP A 467 -8.28 3.71 -14.86
N ASP A 468 -9.56 3.49 -15.12
CA ASP A 468 -10.37 2.50 -14.44
C ASP A 468 -9.77 1.10 -14.60
N ARG A 469 -9.76 0.35 -13.52
CA ARG A 469 -9.23 -1.01 -13.51
C ARG A 469 -10.01 -1.95 -14.42
N GLN A 470 -11.32 -1.74 -14.56
CA GLN A 470 -12.20 -2.53 -15.43
C GLN A 470 -12.74 -1.67 -16.58
N GLN A 471 -12.63 -2.22 -17.78
CA GLN A 471 -13.12 -1.60 -19.01
C GLN A 471 -14.16 -2.53 -19.67
N ARG A 472 -15.30 -1.99 -20.05
CA ARG A 472 -16.39 -2.78 -20.64
C ARG A 472 -16.19 -2.98 -22.15
N SER A 473 -16.76 -4.07 -22.66
CA SER A 473 -16.85 -4.33 -24.11
C SER A 473 -17.39 -3.11 -24.86
N GLY A 474 -16.71 -2.76 -25.94
CA GLY A 474 -17.06 -1.61 -26.78
C GLY A 474 -16.59 -0.25 -26.27
N GLN A 475 -16.12 -0.15 -25.03
CA GLN A 475 -15.53 1.07 -24.48
C GLN A 475 -14.22 1.41 -25.21
N THR A 476 -13.93 2.70 -25.31
CA THR A 476 -12.66 3.18 -25.87
C THR A 476 -11.73 3.56 -24.72
N VAL A 477 -10.51 3.05 -24.76
CA VAL A 477 -9.40 3.46 -23.89
C VAL A 477 -8.37 4.21 -24.72
N GLU A 478 -7.85 5.29 -24.18
CA GLU A 478 -6.77 6.06 -24.78
C GLU A 478 -5.45 5.72 -24.10
N VAL A 479 -4.45 5.40 -24.90
CA VAL A 479 -3.07 5.17 -24.42
C VAL A 479 -2.21 6.32 -24.89
N ASP A 480 -1.56 6.99 -23.96
CA ASP A 480 -0.66 8.12 -24.22
C ASP A 480 0.77 7.74 -23.84
N LEU A 481 1.66 7.80 -24.82
CA LEU A 481 3.11 7.58 -24.66
C LEU A 481 3.81 8.91 -24.73
N SER A 482 4.56 9.27 -23.70
CA SER A 482 5.38 10.51 -23.63
C SER A 482 6.85 10.20 -23.95
N ASP A 483 7.62 11.23 -24.30
CA ASP A 483 9.07 11.16 -24.62
C ASP A 483 9.40 10.20 -25.78
N VAL A 484 8.59 10.22 -26.81
CA VAL A 484 8.72 9.32 -27.99
C VAL A 484 9.15 10.04 -29.26
N GLU A 485 9.46 11.33 -29.25
CA GLU A 485 9.90 12.06 -30.43
C GLU A 485 11.11 11.40 -31.08
N SER A 486 11.00 11.17 -32.40
CA SER A 486 12.01 10.47 -33.21
C SER A 486 12.35 9.04 -32.75
N ARG A 487 11.47 8.42 -31.98
CA ARG A 487 11.61 7.02 -31.57
C ARG A 487 10.65 6.13 -32.37
N ALA A 488 11.11 4.95 -32.73
CA ALA A 488 10.23 3.88 -33.20
C ALA A 488 9.39 3.37 -32.04
N VAL A 489 8.12 3.10 -32.29
CA VAL A 489 7.14 2.63 -31.30
C VAL A 489 6.52 1.33 -31.77
N LEU A 490 6.49 0.34 -30.87
CA LEU A 490 5.70 -0.88 -30.99
C LEU A 490 4.75 -0.95 -29.80
N LEU A 491 3.46 -1.14 -30.06
CA LEU A 491 2.45 -1.35 -29.02
C LEU A 491 1.75 -2.67 -29.27
N PHE A 492 1.64 -3.48 -28.26
CA PHE A 492 0.92 -4.76 -28.31
C PHE A 492 0.22 -5.04 -26.99
N ASN A 493 -0.78 -5.89 -27.05
CA ASN A 493 -1.50 -6.40 -25.88
C ASN A 493 -1.22 -7.88 -25.68
N VAL A 494 -1.22 -8.33 -24.42
CA VAL A 494 -1.22 -9.74 -24.03
C VAL A 494 -2.47 -9.99 -23.20
N ALA A 495 -3.47 -10.59 -23.80
CA ALA A 495 -4.75 -10.89 -23.16
C ALA A 495 -4.64 -12.00 -22.11
N GLY A 496 -5.67 -12.16 -21.28
CA GLY A 496 -5.70 -13.10 -20.17
C GLY A 496 -5.47 -14.56 -20.54
N ASP A 497 -5.95 -14.98 -21.70
CA ASP A 497 -5.77 -16.34 -22.23
C ASP A 497 -4.40 -16.58 -22.91
N GLY A 498 -3.52 -15.56 -22.92
CA GLY A 498 -2.21 -15.59 -23.56
C GLY A 498 -2.19 -15.14 -25.01
N THR A 499 -3.33 -14.68 -25.57
CA THR A 499 -3.40 -14.14 -26.92
C THR A 499 -2.61 -12.85 -27.03
N VAL A 500 -1.77 -12.75 -28.05
CA VAL A 500 -0.97 -11.56 -28.38
C VAL A 500 -1.70 -10.76 -29.45
N GLN A 501 -1.82 -9.46 -29.26
CA GLN A 501 -2.46 -8.56 -30.23
C GLN A 501 -1.52 -7.39 -30.54
N LEU A 502 -1.05 -7.28 -31.77
CA LEU A 502 -0.29 -6.12 -32.23
C LEU A 502 -1.25 -4.94 -32.42
N LEU A 503 -1.00 -3.84 -31.72
CA LEU A 503 -1.86 -2.65 -31.69
C LEU A 503 -1.27 -1.49 -32.50
N TYR A 504 0.07 -1.39 -32.61
CA TYR A 504 0.75 -0.35 -33.37
C TYR A 504 2.19 -0.74 -33.67
N PRO A 505 2.74 -0.47 -34.88
CA PRO A 505 2.03 0.09 -36.03
C PRO A 505 1.14 -0.96 -36.74
N VAL A 506 0.02 -0.50 -37.34
CA VAL A 506 -0.89 -1.34 -38.10
C VAL A 506 -1.10 -0.71 -39.47
N GLY A 507 -0.99 -1.50 -40.52
CA GLY A 507 -1.23 -1.03 -41.89
C GLY A 507 -0.25 0.05 -42.34
N SER A 508 -0.73 1.27 -42.59
CA SER A 508 0.05 2.42 -43.03
C SER A 508 0.61 3.30 -41.93
N ASP A 509 0.50 2.88 -40.65
CA ASP A 509 0.96 3.68 -39.53
C ASP A 509 2.47 3.97 -39.62
N ALA A 510 2.85 5.18 -39.19
CA ALA A 510 4.25 5.53 -39.11
C ALA A 510 4.90 4.80 -37.93
N SER A 511 5.90 3.97 -38.19
CA SER A 511 6.62 3.25 -37.13
C SER A 511 7.52 4.15 -36.26
N VAL A 512 7.74 5.41 -36.65
CA VAL A 512 8.55 6.40 -35.92
C VAL A 512 7.66 7.57 -35.55
N ALA A 513 7.62 7.91 -34.25
CA ALA A 513 6.85 9.03 -33.74
C ALA A 513 7.45 10.37 -34.20
N ARG A 514 6.60 11.30 -34.64
CA ARG A 514 7.00 12.65 -35.11
C ARG A 514 6.81 13.73 -34.04
N SER A 515 6.16 13.40 -32.94
CA SER A 515 5.88 14.30 -31.82
C SER A 515 6.40 13.74 -30.51
N ALA A 516 6.53 14.60 -29.51
CA ALA A 516 6.99 14.19 -28.18
C ALA A 516 6.03 13.21 -27.47
N SER A 517 4.75 13.18 -27.89
CA SER A 517 3.77 12.21 -27.41
C SER A 517 3.06 11.52 -28.58
N LEU A 518 2.65 10.27 -28.34
CA LEU A 518 1.82 9.47 -29.25
C LEU A 518 0.58 9.01 -28.48
N ARG A 519 -0.60 9.41 -28.97
CA ARG A 519 -1.89 9.02 -28.39
C ARG A 519 -2.59 8.05 -29.34
N LEU A 520 -3.07 6.94 -28.77
CA LEU A 520 -3.76 5.87 -29.50
C LEU A 520 -5.08 5.56 -28.81
N SER A 521 -6.15 5.49 -29.60
CA SER A 521 -7.49 5.09 -29.12
C SER A 521 -7.70 3.62 -29.43
N LEU A 522 -7.93 2.81 -28.42
CA LEU A 522 -8.11 1.37 -28.49
C LEU A 522 -9.52 1.01 -28.06
N LYS A 523 -10.16 0.10 -28.77
CA LYS A 523 -11.49 -0.39 -28.45
C LYS A 523 -11.38 -1.71 -27.68
N VAL A 524 -12.03 -1.79 -26.53
CA VAL A 524 -12.09 -2.99 -25.70
C VAL A 524 -12.96 -4.05 -26.37
N GLY A 525 -12.47 -5.27 -26.47
CA GLY A 525 -13.16 -6.41 -27.09
C GLY A 525 -12.53 -7.75 -26.68
N GLU A 526 -13.07 -8.83 -27.20
CA GLU A 526 -12.60 -10.19 -26.91
C GLU A 526 -11.14 -10.42 -27.32
N PRO A 527 -10.44 -11.37 -26.63
CA PRO A 527 -10.90 -12.13 -25.46
C PRO A 527 -10.89 -11.27 -24.20
N PHE A 528 -11.93 -11.43 -23.33
CA PHE A 528 -12.02 -10.70 -22.07
C PHE A 528 -11.15 -11.32 -20.98
N GLY A 529 -10.78 -10.51 -20.00
CA GLY A 529 -9.97 -10.89 -18.85
C GLY A 529 -8.89 -9.88 -18.54
N ALA A 530 -7.75 -10.35 -18.04
CA ALA A 530 -6.62 -9.48 -17.70
C ALA A 530 -5.83 -9.08 -18.94
N GLU A 531 -5.95 -7.84 -19.33
CA GLU A 531 -5.21 -7.24 -20.45
C GLU A 531 -3.89 -6.66 -19.99
N GLN A 532 -2.86 -6.77 -20.82
CA GLN A 532 -1.56 -6.14 -20.53
C GLN A 532 -1.07 -5.43 -21.80
N ILE A 533 -1.28 -4.11 -21.83
CA ILE A 533 -0.73 -3.27 -22.91
C ILE A 533 0.75 -3.04 -22.63
N VAL A 534 1.57 -3.26 -23.64
CA VAL A 534 3.02 -3.11 -23.59
C VAL A 534 3.47 -2.22 -24.74
N ALA A 535 4.25 -1.20 -24.43
CA ALA A 535 4.91 -0.36 -25.40
C ALA A 535 6.42 -0.61 -25.37
N VAL A 536 7.03 -0.74 -26.54
CA VAL A 536 8.48 -0.79 -26.72
C VAL A 536 8.88 0.37 -27.61
N THR A 537 9.85 1.17 -27.18
CA THR A 537 10.34 2.30 -27.97
C THR A 537 11.85 2.24 -28.12
N SER A 538 12.38 2.66 -29.29
CA SER A 538 13.81 2.73 -29.56
C SER A 538 14.12 3.87 -30.53
N LYS A 539 15.36 4.36 -30.52
CA LYS A 539 15.85 5.36 -31.51
C LYS A 539 15.93 4.77 -32.94
N GLN A 540 16.02 3.46 -33.05
CA GLN A 540 16.06 2.76 -34.32
C GLN A 540 14.81 1.93 -34.53
N ARG A 541 14.39 1.76 -35.78
CA ARG A 541 13.26 0.89 -36.13
C ARG A 541 13.59 -0.56 -35.78
N MET A 542 12.68 -1.24 -35.10
CA MET A 542 12.83 -2.60 -34.60
C MET A 542 12.21 -3.62 -35.55
N MET A 543 12.70 -3.69 -36.81
CA MET A 543 12.08 -4.48 -37.89
C MET A 543 11.94 -5.97 -37.55
N ASP A 544 12.96 -6.56 -36.92
CA ASP A 544 12.94 -7.99 -36.56
C ASP A 544 11.93 -8.26 -35.45
N LEU A 545 11.83 -7.35 -34.46
CA LEU A 545 10.84 -7.44 -33.38
C LEU A 545 9.42 -7.22 -33.93
N GLU A 546 9.23 -6.22 -34.80
CA GLU A 546 7.96 -5.94 -35.45
C GLU A 546 7.48 -7.18 -36.24
N THR A 547 8.37 -7.79 -37.04
CA THR A 547 8.09 -9.01 -37.80
C THR A 547 7.74 -10.18 -36.88
N ALA A 548 8.49 -10.37 -35.78
CA ALA A 548 8.21 -11.43 -34.83
C ALA A 548 6.84 -11.23 -34.14
N LEU A 549 6.51 -10.02 -33.74
CA LEU A 549 5.20 -9.72 -33.12
C LEU A 549 4.04 -9.88 -34.13
N MET A 550 4.24 -9.50 -35.38
CA MET A 550 3.26 -9.78 -36.45
C MET A 550 2.97 -11.27 -36.61
N GLN A 551 3.99 -12.14 -36.53
CA GLN A 551 3.82 -13.59 -36.61
C GLN A 551 3.07 -14.17 -35.41
N LEU A 552 3.17 -13.51 -34.23
CA LEU A 552 2.49 -13.89 -33.00
C LEU A 552 1.08 -13.30 -32.88
N ASN A 553 0.73 -12.36 -33.76
CA ASN A 553 -0.55 -11.64 -33.69
C ASN A 553 -1.73 -12.61 -33.76
N ARG A 554 -2.68 -12.46 -32.83
CA ARG A 554 -3.86 -13.30 -32.61
C ARG A 554 -3.54 -14.77 -32.26
N ARG A 555 -2.36 -15.04 -31.70
CA ARG A 555 -1.98 -16.37 -31.20
C ARG A 555 -1.78 -16.37 -29.71
N ARG A 556 -2.10 -17.48 -29.05
CA ARG A 556 -1.80 -17.73 -27.63
C ARG A 556 -0.33 -18.10 -27.47
N ALA A 557 0.54 -17.10 -27.43
CA ALA A 557 1.99 -17.29 -27.56
C ALA A 557 2.79 -16.27 -26.72
N SER A 558 2.30 -15.93 -25.54
CA SER A 558 2.87 -14.90 -24.64
C SER A 558 4.33 -15.15 -24.26
N GLY A 559 4.74 -16.41 -24.03
CA GLY A 559 6.14 -16.75 -23.76
C GLY A 559 7.07 -16.51 -24.96
N GLN A 560 6.56 -16.61 -26.19
CA GLN A 560 7.35 -16.31 -27.40
C GLN A 560 7.58 -14.80 -27.55
N VAL A 561 6.69 -13.96 -27.00
CA VAL A 561 6.92 -12.51 -26.94
C VAL A 561 8.19 -12.21 -26.16
N ILE A 562 8.38 -12.84 -25.00
CA ILE A 562 9.58 -12.64 -24.17
C ILE A 562 10.83 -13.04 -24.93
N LYS A 563 10.81 -14.21 -25.56
CA LYS A 563 11.94 -14.70 -26.37
C LYS A 563 12.25 -13.78 -27.57
N SER A 564 11.22 -13.17 -28.15
CA SER A 564 11.38 -12.21 -29.24
C SER A 564 11.97 -10.90 -28.75
N LEU A 565 11.54 -10.41 -27.59
CA LEU A 565 12.11 -9.23 -26.94
C LEU A 565 13.57 -9.47 -26.56
N GLU A 566 13.90 -10.56 -25.88
CA GLU A 566 15.27 -10.88 -25.47
C GLU A 566 16.27 -10.96 -26.64
N ARG A 567 15.80 -11.40 -27.82
CA ARG A 567 16.65 -11.54 -29.02
C ARG A 567 16.81 -10.24 -29.79
N ASN A 568 15.77 -9.41 -29.84
CA ASN A 568 15.66 -8.34 -30.84
C ASN A 568 15.53 -6.94 -30.20
N LEU A 569 15.62 -6.80 -28.86
CA LEU A 569 15.59 -5.49 -28.21
C LEU A 569 16.90 -4.73 -28.47
N PRO A 570 16.83 -3.51 -29.03
CA PRO A 570 17.98 -2.61 -29.10
C PRO A 570 18.46 -2.21 -27.69
N ALA A 571 19.74 -1.88 -27.58
CA ALA A 571 20.34 -1.49 -26.30
C ALA A 571 19.73 -0.22 -25.69
N ASP A 572 19.16 0.67 -26.53
CA ASP A 572 18.49 1.91 -26.12
C ASP A 572 16.97 1.75 -25.96
N ALA A 573 16.45 0.52 -26.04
CA ALA A 573 15.03 0.26 -25.94
C ALA A 573 14.49 0.63 -24.54
N ARG A 574 13.29 1.23 -24.52
CA ARG A 574 12.51 1.47 -23.31
C ARG A 574 11.20 0.70 -23.40
N ILE A 575 10.71 0.25 -22.27
CA ILE A 575 9.49 -0.56 -22.17
C ILE A 575 8.53 0.06 -21.17
N ALA A 576 7.26 0.17 -21.54
CA ALA A 576 6.15 0.46 -20.65
C ALA A 576 5.19 -0.73 -20.61
N SER A 577 4.49 -0.88 -19.49
CA SER A 577 3.52 -1.95 -19.31
C SER A 577 2.40 -1.49 -18.38
N ILE A 578 1.15 -1.50 -18.88
CA ILE A 578 -0.06 -1.16 -18.12
C ILE A 578 -1.04 -2.32 -18.19
N GLY A 579 -1.59 -2.73 -17.05
CA GLY A 579 -2.60 -3.77 -16.97
C GLY A 579 -3.97 -3.22 -16.59
N PHE A 580 -5.02 -3.79 -17.18
CA PHE A 580 -6.42 -3.57 -16.80
C PHE A 580 -7.22 -4.86 -17.03
N PHE A 581 -8.49 -4.87 -16.61
CA PHE A 581 -9.38 -6.00 -16.88
C PHE A 581 -10.45 -5.59 -17.87
N SER A 582 -10.63 -6.40 -18.90
CA SER A 582 -11.74 -6.28 -19.83
C SER A 582 -12.89 -7.20 -19.40
N VAL A 583 -14.12 -6.68 -19.47
CA VAL A 583 -15.33 -7.44 -19.14
C VAL A 583 -16.36 -7.33 -20.27
N PRO A 584 -17.19 -8.38 -20.46
CA PRO A 584 -18.25 -8.37 -21.48
C PRO A 584 -19.21 -7.19 -21.45
#